data_e84ff2909b2289b181629b7479522b75
#
_entry.id   e84ff2909b2289b181629b7479522b75
#
_cell.length_a   1.000
_cell.length_b   1.000
_cell.length_c   1.000
_cell.angle_alpha   90.00
_cell.angle_beta   90.00
_cell.angle_gamma   90.00
#
_symmetry.space_group_name_H-M   'P 1'
#
loop_
_entity.id
_entity.type
_entity.pdbx_description
1 polymer ?
#
loop_
_entity_poly.entity_id
_entity_poly.type
_entity_poly.pdbx_seq_one_letter_code
_entity_poly.pdbx_strand_id
1 'polypeptide(L)'
;MKAMEENFAQIITAIGEDLTREGLVDTPKRAAKAFKFLNNGYEKTLDEVLNGAIFTADSEDMVIVKDIELYSLCEHHLLPFIGKCHVGYLPNGKVLGLSKIARVVDMYARRLQIQEKLTKQIADAIEEATGARGVAVVIEAKHLCMMMRGVEKQNSVMTTSAMKGIFRKDISTRSEFLNLINR
;
A
#
# COMPACT_ATOMS: atom_id res chain seq x y z
N MET A 1 7.08 22.56 -1.47
CA MET A 1 7.13 22.37 -2.94
C MET A 1 8.41 22.95 -3.51
N LYS A 2 8.67 24.24 -3.38
CA LYS A 2 9.84 24.90 -3.99
C LYS A 2 11.18 24.22 -3.67
N ALA A 3 11.45 23.92 -2.41
CA ALA A 3 12.68 23.20 -2.03
C ALA A 3 12.82 21.82 -2.69
N MET A 4 11.70 21.10 -2.87
CA MET A 4 11.72 19.79 -3.57
C MET A 4 12.00 19.96 -5.07
N GLU A 5 11.48 21.01 -5.70
CA GLU A 5 11.77 21.35 -7.11
C GLU A 5 13.25 21.66 -7.29
N GLU A 6 13.84 22.45 -6.38
CA GLU A 6 15.28 22.78 -6.37
C GLU A 6 16.14 21.51 -6.22
N ASN A 7 15.75 20.58 -5.33
CA ASN A 7 16.44 19.31 -5.14
C ASN A 7 16.38 18.44 -6.41
N PHE A 8 15.22 18.35 -7.09
CA PHE A 8 15.13 17.62 -8.36
C PHE A 8 15.97 18.28 -9.47
N ALA A 9 16.03 19.61 -9.53
CA ALA A 9 16.90 20.29 -10.47
C ALA A 9 18.38 19.92 -10.22
N GLN A 10 18.82 19.90 -8.96
CA GLN A 10 20.18 19.50 -8.60
C GLN A 10 20.48 18.05 -8.99
N ILE A 11 19.52 17.11 -8.75
CA ILE A 11 19.68 15.71 -9.16
C ILE A 11 19.84 15.59 -10.67
N ILE A 12 19.01 16.27 -11.45
CA ILE A 12 19.07 16.24 -12.93
C ILE A 12 20.41 16.76 -13.43
N THR A 13 20.89 17.87 -12.86
CA THR A 13 22.23 18.40 -13.19
C THR A 13 23.35 17.45 -12.78
N ALA A 14 23.25 16.84 -11.59
CA ALA A 14 24.27 15.92 -11.06
C ALA A 14 24.44 14.64 -11.89
N ILE A 15 23.39 14.17 -12.57
CA ILE A 15 23.48 13.04 -13.51
C ILE A 15 23.99 13.43 -14.92
N GLY A 16 24.33 14.73 -15.14
CA GLY A 16 24.89 15.22 -16.37
C GLY A 16 23.89 15.72 -17.41
N GLU A 17 22.62 15.92 -17.04
CA GLU A 17 21.61 16.43 -17.96
C GLU A 17 21.53 17.97 -17.98
N ASP A 18 21.10 18.51 -19.11
CA ASP A 18 20.89 19.94 -19.33
C ASP A 18 19.44 20.34 -19.07
N LEU A 19 19.21 21.11 -18.01
CA LEU A 19 17.90 21.62 -17.62
C LEU A 19 17.31 22.63 -18.63
N THR A 20 18.10 23.18 -19.57
CA THR A 20 17.59 24.08 -20.61
C THR A 20 16.97 23.34 -21.79
N ARG A 21 17.17 22.04 -21.87
CA ARG A 21 16.57 21.18 -22.90
C ARG A 21 15.04 21.22 -22.77
N GLU A 22 14.33 21.44 -23.89
CA GLU A 22 12.86 21.61 -23.94
C GLU A 22 12.09 20.56 -23.12
N GLY A 23 12.49 19.30 -23.20
CA GLY A 23 11.84 18.22 -22.45
C GLY A 23 12.08 18.25 -20.94
N LEU A 24 13.08 18.99 -20.43
CA LEU A 24 13.48 19.01 -19.02
C LEU A 24 13.16 20.31 -18.29
N VAL A 25 12.82 21.40 -18.99
CA VAL A 25 12.54 22.73 -18.39
C VAL A 25 11.54 22.64 -17.23
N ASP A 26 10.46 21.87 -17.40
CA ASP A 26 9.42 21.69 -16.38
C ASP A 26 9.63 20.45 -15.49
N THR A 27 10.63 19.61 -15.76
CA THR A 27 10.81 18.32 -15.09
C THR A 27 11.00 18.45 -13.57
N PRO A 28 11.78 19.40 -13.04
CA PRO A 28 11.91 19.55 -11.59
C PRO A 28 10.56 19.75 -10.88
N LYS A 29 9.72 20.61 -11.44
CA LYS A 29 8.38 20.89 -10.92
C LYS A 29 7.45 19.69 -11.04
N ARG A 30 7.47 19.00 -12.19
CA ARG A 30 6.66 17.80 -12.43
C ARG A 30 7.08 16.65 -11.51
N ALA A 31 8.38 16.42 -11.36
CA ALA A 31 8.94 15.39 -10.48
C ALA A 31 8.58 15.66 -9.01
N ALA A 32 8.75 16.89 -8.53
CA ALA A 32 8.38 17.28 -7.19
C ALA A 32 6.89 17.05 -6.89
N LYS A 33 6.01 17.40 -7.85
CA LYS A 33 4.57 17.19 -7.73
C LYS A 33 4.21 15.69 -7.70
N ALA A 34 4.82 14.90 -8.58
CA ALA A 34 4.61 13.46 -8.63
C ALA A 34 5.10 12.77 -7.34
N PHE A 35 6.30 13.14 -6.86
CA PHE A 35 6.87 12.58 -5.63
C PHE A 35 6.04 12.94 -4.41
N LYS A 36 5.53 14.17 -4.32
CA LYS A 36 4.60 14.56 -3.25
C LYS A 36 3.32 13.72 -3.29
N PHE A 37 2.73 13.51 -4.46
CA PHE A 37 1.54 12.66 -4.62
C PHE A 37 1.81 11.22 -4.18
N LEU A 38 2.96 10.65 -4.58
CA LEU A 38 3.34 9.28 -4.21
C LEU A 38 3.62 9.10 -2.71
N ASN A 39 3.78 10.19 -1.97
CA ASN A 39 4.04 10.19 -0.52
C ASN A 39 2.95 10.91 0.29
N ASN A 40 1.78 11.16 -0.28
CA ASN A 40 0.71 11.91 0.38
C ASN A 40 0.03 11.14 1.54
N GLY A 41 0.35 9.87 1.71
CA GLY A 41 -0.14 9.07 2.81
C GLY A 41 0.37 9.53 4.19
N TYR A 42 1.48 10.28 4.24
CA TYR A 42 1.94 10.91 5.48
C TYR A 42 1.06 12.08 5.94
N GLU A 43 0.28 12.67 5.03
CA GLU A 43 -0.61 13.80 5.30
C GLU A 43 -2.02 13.34 5.74
N LYS A 44 -2.25 12.02 5.90
CA LYS A 44 -3.56 11.45 6.21
C LYS A 44 -3.54 10.67 7.50
N THR A 45 -4.63 10.77 8.25
CA THR A 45 -4.92 9.93 9.41
C THR A 45 -5.93 8.83 9.07
N LEU A 46 -5.98 7.78 9.91
CA LEU A 46 -6.95 6.70 9.72
C LEU A 46 -8.39 7.22 9.83
N ASP A 47 -8.68 8.08 10.81
CA ASP A 47 -10.00 8.66 11.03
C ASP A 47 -10.49 9.48 9.82
N GLU A 48 -9.62 10.32 9.25
CA GLU A 48 -9.94 11.08 8.04
C GLU A 48 -10.26 10.17 6.85
N VAL A 49 -9.50 9.09 6.69
CA VAL A 49 -9.71 8.10 5.61
C VAL A 49 -11.02 7.37 5.81
N LEU A 50 -11.33 6.93 7.02
CA LEU A 50 -12.56 6.23 7.35
C LEU A 50 -13.77 7.15 7.24
N ASN A 51 -13.65 8.41 7.68
CA ASN A 51 -14.69 9.43 7.61
C ASN A 51 -16.06 8.90 8.07
N GLY A 52 -16.08 8.22 9.21
CA GLY A 52 -17.29 7.70 9.82
C GLY A 52 -17.99 6.54 9.10
N ALA A 53 -17.42 6.01 8.02
CA ALA A 53 -18.04 4.91 7.24
C ALA A 53 -17.78 3.53 7.89
N ILE A 54 -18.16 3.41 9.15
CA ILE A 54 -18.21 2.18 9.95
C ILE A 54 -19.67 1.93 10.27
N PHE A 55 -20.21 0.79 9.88
CA PHE A 55 -21.62 0.46 10.00
C PHE A 55 -21.82 -0.72 10.93
N THR A 56 -22.93 -0.75 11.66
CA THR A 56 -23.36 -1.93 12.41
C THR A 56 -23.83 -2.98 11.42
N ALA A 57 -23.42 -4.22 11.62
CA ALA A 57 -23.86 -5.36 10.83
C ALA A 57 -23.99 -6.60 11.73
N ASP A 58 -25.07 -7.35 11.52
CA ASP A 58 -25.33 -8.59 12.24
C ASP A 58 -24.61 -9.81 11.63
N SER A 59 -23.93 -9.60 10.47
CA SER A 59 -23.19 -10.68 9.81
C SER A 59 -21.89 -10.99 10.54
N GLU A 60 -21.64 -12.26 10.74
CA GLU A 60 -20.38 -12.83 11.23
C GLU A 60 -19.55 -13.44 10.09
N ASP A 61 -20.03 -13.36 8.85
CA ASP A 61 -19.38 -13.93 7.68
C ASP A 61 -18.11 -13.16 7.30
N MET A 62 -17.18 -13.88 6.68
CA MET A 62 -15.93 -13.30 6.21
C MET A 62 -16.17 -12.27 5.10
N VAL A 63 -15.67 -11.06 5.31
CA VAL A 63 -15.66 -10.00 4.29
C VAL A 63 -14.29 -10.00 3.62
N ILE A 64 -14.26 -10.08 2.29
CA ILE A 64 -13.00 -10.05 1.51
C ILE A 64 -13.09 -8.97 0.43
N VAL A 65 -12.03 -8.16 0.36
CA VAL A 65 -11.77 -7.26 -0.77
C VAL A 65 -10.44 -7.66 -1.37
N LYS A 66 -10.45 -8.12 -2.60
CA LYS A 66 -9.25 -8.62 -3.27
C LYS A 66 -8.88 -7.78 -4.48
N ASP A 67 -7.65 -8.00 -4.97
CA ASP A 67 -7.10 -7.32 -6.14
C ASP A 67 -7.05 -5.79 -6.01
N ILE A 68 -6.88 -5.28 -4.79
CA ILE A 68 -6.69 -3.84 -4.56
C ILE A 68 -5.33 -3.47 -5.11
N GLU A 69 -5.30 -2.67 -6.15
CA GLU A 69 -4.07 -2.19 -6.78
C GLU A 69 -3.20 -1.40 -5.78
N LEU A 70 -1.90 -1.64 -5.82
CA LEU A 70 -0.97 -1.08 -4.85
C LEU A 70 0.25 -0.48 -5.55
N TYR A 71 0.54 0.75 -5.21
CA TYR A 71 1.71 1.51 -5.67
C TYR A 71 2.43 2.13 -4.48
N SER A 72 3.68 1.75 -4.25
CA SER A 72 4.47 2.26 -3.13
C SER A 72 5.92 2.52 -3.53
N LEU A 73 6.67 3.22 -2.69
CA LEU A 73 8.09 3.47 -2.87
C LEU A 73 8.91 2.71 -1.82
N CYS A 74 9.88 1.93 -2.29
CA CYS A 74 10.82 1.24 -1.42
C CYS A 74 11.65 2.27 -0.63
N GLU A 75 11.65 2.19 0.69
CA GLU A 75 12.36 3.15 1.55
C GLU A 75 13.88 3.12 1.37
N HIS A 76 14.44 2.01 0.86
CA HIS A 76 15.89 1.86 0.66
C HIS A 76 16.41 2.54 -0.61
N HIS A 77 15.59 2.64 -1.66
CA HIS A 77 16.05 3.08 -2.98
C HIS A 77 15.19 4.16 -3.62
N LEU A 78 14.04 4.52 -3.01
CA LEU A 78 13.02 5.41 -3.58
C LEU A 78 12.47 4.93 -4.94
N LEU A 79 12.67 3.66 -5.26
CA LEU A 79 12.13 3.04 -6.46
C LEU A 79 10.78 2.37 -6.17
N PRO A 80 9.87 2.32 -7.15
CA PRO A 80 8.55 1.74 -6.95
C PRO A 80 8.57 0.25 -6.67
N PHE A 81 7.60 -0.22 -5.89
CA PHE A 81 7.08 -1.56 -5.99
C PHE A 81 5.57 -1.50 -6.25
N ILE A 82 5.12 -2.41 -7.09
CA ILE A 82 3.77 -2.38 -7.68
C ILE A 82 3.17 -3.76 -7.55
N GLY A 83 1.92 -3.81 -7.10
CA GLY A 83 1.29 -5.09 -6.88
C GLY A 83 -0.19 -5.00 -6.52
N LYS A 84 -0.64 -6.01 -5.80
CA LYS A 84 -2.01 -6.17 -5.34
C LYS A 84 -2.05 -6.46 -3.84
N CYS A 85 -3.07 -5.95 -3.19
CA CYS A 85 -3.39 -6.21 -1.80
C CYS A 85 -4.74 -6.92 -1.69
N HIS A 86 -4.79 -7.95 -0.88
CA HIS A 86 -6.03 -8.66 -0.54
C HIS A 86 -6.26 -8.51 0.96
N VAL A 87 -7.44 -8.06 1.33
CA VAL A 87 -7.83 -7.83 2.72
C VAL A 87 -9.04 -8.68 3.04
N GLY A 88 -8.95 -9.50 4.08
CA GLY A 88 -10.07 -10.23 4.64
C GLY A 88 -10.25 -9.90 6.12
N TYR A 89 -11.47 -9.83 6.60
CA TYR A 89 -11.73 -9.72 8.03
C TYR A 89 -13.04 -10.41 8.41
N LEU A 90 -13.11 -10.87 9.66
CA LEU A 90 -14.31 -11.42 10.27
C LEU A 90 -14.92 -10.35 11.18
N PRO A 91 -16.07 -9.78 10.83
CA PRO A 91 -16.72 -8.75 11.61
C PRO A 91 -16.99 -9.15 13.07
N ASN A 92 -17.09 -8.15 13.92
CA ASN A 92 -17.55 -8.25 15.29
C ASN A 92 -18.58 -7.14 15.53
N GLY A 93 -19.74 -7.27 14.88
CA GLY A 93 -20.82 -6.27 14.93
C GLY A 93 -20.58 -5.00 14.12
N LYS A 94 -19.41 -4.87 13.43
CA LYS A 94 -19.06 -3.68 12.63
C LYS A 94 -18.43 -4.07 11.30
N VAL A 95 -18.84 -3.38 10.25
CA VAL A 95 -18.26 -3.50 8.90
C VAL A 95 -17.81 -2.13 8.37
N LEU A 96 -16.78 -2.15 7.54
CA LEU A 96 -16.29 -0.96 6.83
C LEU A 96 -17.00 -0.77 5.49
N GLY A 97 -17.24 0.47 5.13
CA GLY A 97 -17.60 0.78 3.75
C GLY A 97 -16.51 0.28 2.79
N LEU A 98 -16.92 -0.40 1.72
CA LEU A 98 -16.03 -1.08 0.76
C LEU A 98 -14.86 -0.20 0.29
N SER A 99 -15.15 1.04 -0.11
CA SER A 99 -14.13 1.99 -0.58
C SER A 99 -13.12 2.39 0.50
N LYS A 100 -13.44 2.21 1.78
CA LYS A 100 -12.55 2.59 2.89
C LYS A 100 -11.39 1.62 3.02
N ILE A 101 -11.61 0.35 2.73
CA ILE A 101 -10.56 -0.67 2.72
C ILE A 101 -9.48 -0.30 1.69
N ALA A 102 -9.88 0.01 0.46
CA ALA A 102 -8.94 0.44 -0.58
C ALA A 102 -8.22 1.76 -0.21
N ARG A 103 -8.93 2.70 0.42
CA ARG A 103 -8.33 3.98 0.86
C ARG A 103 -7.34 3.80 2.02
N VAL A 104 -7.56 2.83 2.92
CA VAL A 104 -6.59 2.47 3.97
C VAL A 104 -5.34 1.87 3.35
N VAL A 105 -5.49 0.97 2.37
CA VAL A 105 -4.36 0.43 1.60
C VAL A 105 -3.57 1.56 0.95
N ASP A 106 -4.22 2.47 0.23
CA ASP A 106 -3.57 3.63 -0.40
C ASP A 106 -2.86 4.53 0.61
N MET A 107 -3.49 4.85 1.74
CA MET A 107 -2.90 5.72 2.76
C MET A 107 -1.54 5.19 3.25
N TYR A 108 -1.45 3.88 3.49
CA TYR A 108 -0.19 3.28 3.92
C TYR A 108 0.78 3.03 2.75
N ALA A 109 0.28 2.69 1.56
CA ALA A 109 1.11 2.48 0.38
C ALA A 109 1.77 3.78 -0.10
N ARG A 110 1.10 4.93 -0.01
CA ARG A 110 1.64 6.25 -0.40
C ARG A 110 2.61 6.82 0.65
N ARG A 111 3.61 6.02 1.03
CA ARG A 111 4.70 6.34 1.96
C ARG A 111 5.96 5.65 1.50
N LEU A 112 7.10 5.95 2.13
CA LEU A 112 8.31 5.14 1.99
C LEU A 112 8.13 3.86 2.81
N GLN A 113 8.18 2.69 2.17
CA GLN A 113 7.80 1.42 2.77
C GLN A 113 8.79 0.27 2.52
N ILE A 114 8.73 -0.71 3.41
CA ILE A 114 9.04 -2.10 3.10
C ILE A 114 7.74 -2.90 3.11
N GLN A 115 7.63 -3.91 2.27
CA GLN A 115 6.37 -4.62 2.04
C GLN A 115 5.84 -5.29 3.30
N GLU A 116 6.70 -5.83 4.15
CA GLU A 116 6.34 -6.49 5.43
C GLU A 116 5.68 -5.50 6.40
N LYS A 117 6.27 -4.30 6.54
CA LYS A 117 5.74 -3.23 7.39
C LYS A 117 4.40 -2.73 6.86
N LEU A 118 4.28 -2.53 5.54
CA LEU A 118 3.05 -2.11 4.88
C LEU A 118 1.92 -3.12 5.15
N THR A 119 2.19 -4.42 4.94
CA THR A 119 1.23 -5.50 5.16
C THR A 119 0.70 -5.50 6.61
N LYS A 120 1.63 -5.34 7.56
CA LYS A 120 1.27 -5.28 8.99
C LYS A 120 0.45 -4.03 9.31
N GLN A 121 0.84 -2.86 8.82
CA GLN A 121 0.14 -1.60 9.09
C GLN A 121 -1.30 -1.60 8.57
N ILE A 122 -1.54 -2.17 7.39
CA ILE A 122 -2.90 -2.34 6.85
C ILE A 122 -3.72 -3.25 7.76
N ALA A 123 -3.16 -4.39 8.18
CA ALA A 123 -3.87 -5.33 9.06
C ALA A 123 -4.20 -4.70 10.43
N ASP A 124 -3.25 -3.97 11.01
CA ASP A 124 -3.44 -3.26 12.29
C ASP A 124 -4.55 -2.21 12.18
N ALA A 125 -4.56 -1.42 11.10
CA ALA A 125 -5.56 -0.38 10.88
C ALA A 125 -6.98 -0.93 10.67
N ILE A 126 -7.14 -2.02 9.93
CA ILE A 126 -8.45 -2.68 9.74
C ILE A 126 -8.96 -3.25 11.07
N GLU A 127 -8.08 -3.86 11.86
CA GLU A 127 -8.44 -4.36 13.20
C GLU A 127 -8.85 -3.22 14.14
N GLU A 128 -8.08 -2.14 14.19
CA GLU A 128 -8.36 -0.93 14.99
C GLU A 128 -9.73 -0.32 14.60
N ALA A 129 -9.99 -0.19 13.32
CA ALA A 129 -11.22 0.43 12.82
C ALA A 129 -12.49 -0.40 13.12
N THR A 130 -12.38 -1.72 13.06
CA THR A 130 -13.56 -2.61 13.11
C THR A 130 -13.72 -3.36 14.43
N GLY A 131 -12.65 -3.54 15.20
CA GLY A 131 -12.64 -4.48 16.31
C GLY A 131 -12.90 -5.93 15.86
N ALA A 132 -12.55 -6.27 14.62
CA ALA A 132 -12.81 -7.57 14.00
C ALA A 132 -12.25 -8.74 14.82
N ARG A 133 -12.91 -9.90 14.78
CA ARG A 133 -12.46 -11.14 15.40
C ARG A 133 -11.14 -11.66 14.82
N GLY A 134 -10.82 -11.20 13.62
CA GLY A 134 -9.55 -11.44 12.94
C GLY A 134 -9.44 -10.66 11.65
N VAL A 135 -8.21 -10.44 11.21
CA VAL A 135 -7.87 -9.76 9.96
C VAL A 135 -6.78 -10.55 9.25
N ALA A 136 -6.92 -10.66 7.94
CA ALA A 136 -5.93 -11.24 7.03
C ALA A 136 -5.58 -10.23 5.94
N VAL A 137 -4.31 -10.02 5.72
CA VAL A 137 -3.82 -9.18 4.62
C VAL A 137 -2.73 -9.95 3.88
N VAL A 138 -2.85 -10.02 2.56
CA VAL A 138 -1.82 -10.57 1.67
C VAL A 138 -1.48 -9.52 0.63
N ILE A 139 -0.19 -9.29 0.42
CA ILE A 139 0.33 -8.39 -0.63
C ILE A 139 1.27 -9.19 -1.52
N GLU A 140 1.04 -9.07 -2.83
CA GLU A 140 1.92 -9.58 -3.87
C GLU A 140 2.42 -8.42 -4.71
N ALA A 141 3.73 -8.23 -4.80
CA ALA A 141 4.30 -7.10 -5.54
C ALA A 141 5.60 -7.43 -6.25
N LYS A 142 5.83 -6.68 -7.33
CA LYS A 142 7.08 -6.63 -8.08
C LYS A 142 7.86 -5.40 -7.65
N HIS A 143 9.13 -5.60 -7.30
CA HIS A 143 10.03 -4.55 -6.80
C HIS A 143 10.98 -4.08 -7.88
N LEU A 144 10.80 -2.84 -8.38
CA LEU A 144 11.69 -2.29 -9.42
C LEU A 144 13.13 -2.10 -8.90
N CYS A 145 13.32 -1.89 -7.60
CA CYS A 145 14.66 -1.83 -7.00
C CYS A 145 15.45 -3.15 -7.14
N MET A 146 14.77 -4.28 -7.36
CA MET A 146 15.37 -5.59 -7.62
C MET A 146 15.38 -5.94 -9.12
N MET A 147 14.39 -5.43 -9.89
CA MET A 147 14.21 -5.77 -11.30
C MET A 147 15.11 -4.97 -12.24
N MET A 148 15.22 -3.65 -12.02
CA MET A 148 15.93 -2.72 -12.91
C MET A 148 17.44 -2.69 -12.69
N ARG A 149 17.87 -3.06 -11.51
CA ARG A 149 19.27 -3.03 -11.05
C ARG A 149 19.44 -3.99 -9.88
N GLY A 150 20.68 -4.16 -9.41
CA GLY A 150 21.03 -5.09 -8.33
C GLY A 150 21.07 -6.53 -8.83
N VAL A 151 20.10 -7.35 -8.43
CA VAL A 151 20.02 -8.76 -8.81
C VAL A 151 19.33 -9.01 -10.16
N GLU A 152 18.67 -8.02 -10.72
CA GLU A 152 18.05 -8.02 -12.07
C GLU A 152 17.11 -9.21 -12.33
N LYS A 153 16.31 -9.59 -11.32
CA LYS A 153 15.33 -10.70 -11.41
C LYS A 153 13.93 -10.16 -11.74
N GLN A 154 13.58 -10.16 -13.02
CA GLN A 154 12.37 -9.53 -13.54
C GLN A 154 11.08 -10.32 -13.26
N ASN A 155 11.17 -11.64 -13.07
CA ASN A 155 10.01 -12.50 -12.85
C ASN A 155 9.74 -12.78 -11.35
N SER A 156 10.55 -12.22 -10.47
CA SER A 156 10.37 -12.40 -9.02
C SER A 156 9.19 -11.58 -8.53
N VAL A 157 8.31 -12.23 -7.76
CA VAL A 157 7.20 -11.62 -7.04
C VAL A 157 7.43 -11.86 -5.56
N MET A 158 7.32 -10.81 -4.76
CA MET A 158 7.37 -10.91 -3.31
C MET A 158 5.95 -11.02 -2.76
N THR A 159 5.69 -12.05 -1.96
CA THR A 159 4.43 -12.22 -1.26
C THR A 159 4.65 -12.06 0.24
N THR A 160 3.86 -11.21 0.88
CA THR A 160 3.83 -11.03 2.33
C THR A 160 2.43 -11.23 2.87
N SER A 161 2.32 -11.77 4.08
CA SER A 161 1.03 -11.98 4.74
C SER A 161 1.05 -11.55 6.20
N ALA A 162 -0.05 -10.96 6.66
CA ALA A 162 -0.32 -10.68 8.05
C ALA A 162 -1.66 -11.33 8.43
N MET A 163 -1.60 -12.25 9.39
CA MET A 163 -2.76 -12.96 9.91
C MET A 163 -2.95 -12.61 11.39
N LYS A 164 -4.13 -12.10 11.75
CA LYS A 164 -4.48 -11.66 13.12
C LYS A 164 -5.73 -12.38 13.62
N GLY A 165 -5.86 -12.43 14.93
CA GLY A 165 -7.04 -13.04 15.58
C GLY A 165 -7.27 -14.48 15.11
N ILE A 166 -8.48 -14.78 14.68
CA ILE A 166 -8.91 -16.12 14.26
C ILE A 166 -8.16 -16.61 13.01
N PHE A 167 -7.79 -15.74 12.07
CA PHE A 167 -7.00 -16.16 10.90
C PHE A 167 -5.62 -16.74 11.28
N ARG A 168 -5.06 -16.29 12.40
CA ARG A 168 -3.81 -16.87 12.93
C ARG A 168 -4.06 -18.20 13.66
N LYS A 169 -5.15 -18.29 14.44
CA LYS A 169 -5.41 -19.40 15.34
C LYS A 169 -6.06 -20.59 14.64
N ASP A 170 -6.96 -20.35 13.70
CA ASP A 170 -7.72 -21.38 13.01
C ASP A 170 -7.25 -21.58 11.55
N ILE A 171 -6.91 -22.83 11.24
CA ILE A 171 -6.41 -23.22 9.92
C ILE A 171 -7.52 -23.16 8.88
N SER A 172 -8.76 -23.54 9.24
CA SER A 172 -9.89 -23.59 8.32
C SER A 172 -10.23 -22.19 7.80
N THR A 173 -10.36 -21.23 8.71
CA THR A 173 -10.62 -19.83 8.38
C THR A 173 -9.52 -19.23 7.49
N ARG A 174 -8.26 -19.51 7.82
CA ARG A 174 -7.13 -19.06 7.02
C ARG A 174 -7.14 -19.69 5.63
N SER A 175 -7.43 -21.00 5.52
CA SER A 175 -7.47 -21.71 4.24
C SER A 175 -8.61 -21.22 3.36
N GLU A 176 -9.78 -20.95 3.94
CA GLU A 176 -10.90 -20.36 3.23
C GLU A 176 -10.52 -19.02 2.59
N PHE A 177 -9.93 -18.11 3.38
CA PHE A 177 -9.44 -16.82 2.86
C PHE A 177 -8.46 -17.01 1.71
N LEU A 178 -7.41 -17.82 1.90
CA LEU A 178 -6.39 -18.06 0.88
C LEU A 178 -6.98 -18.67 -0.40
N ASN A 179 -7.95 -19.58 -0.27
CA ASN A 179 -8.63 -20.15 -1.42
C ASN A 179 -9.49 -19.12 -2.18
N LEU A 180 -10.14 -18.19 -1.47
CA LEU A 180 -11.01 -17.19 -2.09
C LEU A 180 -10.21 -16.09 -2.81
N ILE A 181 -9.03 -15.72 -2.32
CA ILE A 181 -8.18 -14.74 -3.02
C ILE A 181 -7.45 -15.32 -4.23
N ASN A 182 -7.24 -16.63 -4.30
CA ASN A 182 -6.55 -17.32 -5.41
C ASN A 182 -7.49 -17.78 -6.54
N ARG A 183 -8.78 -17.49 -6.44
CA ARG A 183 -9.78 -17.72 -7.49
C ARG A 183 -9.94 -16.44 -8.31
#